data_66953b66d96c59865a7f03db103ac300
#
_entry.id   66953b66d96c59865a7f03db103ac300
#
_cell.length_a   1.000
_cell.length_b   1.000
_cell.length_c   1.000
_cell.angle_alpha   90.00
_cell.angle_beta   90.00
_cell.angle_gamma   90.00
#
_symmetry.space_group_name_H-M   'P 1'
#
loop_
_entity.id
_entity.type
_entity.pdbx_description
1 polymer ?
#
loop_
_entity_poly.entity_id
_entity_poly.type
_entity_poly.pdbx_seq_one_letter_code
_entity_poly.pdbx_strand_id
1 'polypeptide(L)'
;GQSAMPVDGNIERVVARLFAVTTPLPAAKPEIKALAQSLTPLSRAGDFAQALMDLGTMICTPRRPACGLCPLRPGCAGLAQGLAEVLPYRGEKAERPVRRGAAFVVLRQDGAVLLRQRPLKGLLGGMLEPPSSPWLEAAPAKAALSQHLPVEAEWREMPGLVEHIFTHFRLELKVYRAEIGLDAALTAAAAPERCRWVHRRDLHEAALPSVMRKVLAHALEPEARRLKRVAQASPAPSPVTRRSA
;
A
#
# COMPACT_ATOMS: atom_id res chain seq x y z
N GLY A 1 -5.16 -23.08 -25.40
CA GLY A 1 -5.03 -22.51 -24.06
C GLY A 1 -4.77 -23.61 -23.05
N GLN A 2 -4.06 -23.29 -21.98
CA GLN A 2 -3.84 -24.25 -20.89
C GLN A 2 -5.09 -24.29 -20.01
N SER A 3 -5.51 -25.49 -19.57
CA SER A 3 -6.56 -25.67 -18.57
C SER A 3 -6.01 -25.36 -17.17
N ALA A 4 -5.91 -24.07 -16.86
CA ALA A 4 -5.45 -23.57 -15.56
C ALA A 4 -6.44 -22.56 -14.98
N MET A 5 -6.77 -22.71 -13.69
CA MET A 5 -7.67 -21.78 -13.00
C MET A 5 -6.86 -20.67 -12.27
N PRO A 6 -6.96 -19.41 -12.67
CA PRO A 6 -6.46 -18.31 -11.89
C PRO A 6 -7.36 -18.14 -10.64
N VAL A 7 -6.79 -18.23 -9.44
CA VAL A 7 -7.54 -18.07 -8.20
C VAL A 7 -7.31 -16.66 -7.65
N ASP A 8 -8.24 -15.76 -7.95
CA ASP A 8 -8.34 -14.44 -7.32
C ASP A 8 -9.24 -14.47 -6.07
N GLY A 9 -9.45 -13.35 -5.42
CA GLY A 9 -10.30 -13.27 -4.24
C GLY A 9 -11.78 -13.58 -4.48
N ASN A 10 -12.28 -13.47 -5.71
CA ASN A 10 -13.66 -13.82 -6.07
C ASN A 10 -13.80 -15.34 -6.21
N ILE A 11 -12.91 -15.93 -7.00
CA ILE A 11 -12.88 -17.39 -7.19
C ILE A 11 -12.57 -18.10 -5.88
N GLU A 12 -11.61 -17.59 -5.06
CA GLU A 12 -11.31 -18.09 -3.72
C GLU A 12 -12.58 -18.17 -2.84
N ARG A 13 -13.39 -17.11 -2.85
CA ARG A 13 -14.63 -17.06 -2.09
C ARG A 13 -15.71 -18.00 -2.62
N VAL A 14 -15.91 -18.03 -3.95
CA VAL A 14 -16.89 -18.93 -4.57
C VAL A 14 -16.56 -20.38 -4.27
N VAL A 15 -15.31 -20.79 -4.47
CA VAL A 15 -14.85 -22.17 -4.25
C VAL A 15 -14.91 -22.53 -2.77
N ALA A 16 -14.46 -21.64 -1.88
CA ALA A 16 -14.53 -21.88 -0.44
C ALA A 16 -15.98 -22.12 0.04
N ARG A 17 -16.94 -21.38 -0.51
CA ARG A 17 -18.38 -21.57 -0.17
C ARG A 17 -18.97 -22.80 -0.84
N LEU A 18 -18.66 -23.05 -2.11
CA LEU A 18 -19.16 -24.18 -2.85
C LEU A 18 -18.82 -25.51 -2.14
N PHE A 19 -17.59 -25.63 -1.65
CA PHE A 19 -17.08 -26.83 -0.99
C PHE A 19 -17.08 -26.76 0.56
N ALA A 20 -17.61 -25.69 1.15
CA ALA A 20 -17.59 -25.46 2.59
C ALA A 20 -16.19 -25.59 3.22
N VAL A 21 -15.17 -24.98 2.60
CA VAL A 21 -13.80 -25.00 3.12
C VAL A 21 -13.72 -24.17 4.40
N THR A 22 -13.55 -24.84 5.54
CA THR A 22 -13.52 -24.23 6.87
C THR A 22 -12.12 -23.87 7.35
N THR A 23 -11.07 -24.38 6.69
CA THR A 23 -9.71 -23.96 6.96
C THR A 23 -9.55 -22.44 6.72
N PRO A 24 -9.01 -21.68 7.69
CA PRO A 24 -8.87 -20.24 7.51
C PRO A 24 -7.81 -19.88 6.44
N LEU A 25 -8.04 -18.75 5.76
CA LEU A 25 -7.02 -18.14 4.90
C LEU A 25 -5.90 -17.53 5.78
N PRO A 26 -4.62 -17.61 5.35
CA PRO A 26 -4.15 -18.07 4.04
C PRO A 26 -3.90 -19.59 3.94
N ALA A 27 -4.04 -20.37 5.01
CA ALA A 27 -3.73 -21.81 5.03
C ALA A 27 -4.58 -22.62 4.03
N ALA A 28 -5.84 -22.22 3.81
CA ALA A 28 -6.73 -22.86 2.83
C ALA A 28 -6.35 -22.66 1.36
N LYS A 29 -5.42 -21.76 1.00
CA LYS A 29 -5.13 -21.45 -0.42
C LYS A 29 -4.74 -22.65 -1.28
N PRO A 30 -3.88 -23.59 -0.82
CA PRO A 30 -3.55 -24.77 -1.61
C PRO A 30 -4.76 -25.67 -1.88
N GLU A 31 -5.61 -25.88 -0.86
CA GLU A 31 -6.84 -26.65 -0.96
C GLU A 31 -7.83 -26.00 -1.95
N ILE A 32 -8.09 -24.71 -1.78
CA ILE A 32 -8.97 -23.94 -2.66
C ILE A 32 -8.47 -23.98 -4.12
N LYS A 33 -7.15 -23.90 -4.32
CA LYS A 33 -6.56 -23.97 -5.65
C LYS A 33 -6.77 -25.35 -6.28
N ALA A 34 -6.60 -26.43 -5.53
CA ALA A 34 -6.85 -27.79 -6.01
C ALA A 34 -8.32 -28.01 -6.38
N LEU A 35 -9.25 -27.55 -5.51
CA LEU A 35 -10.68 -27.61 -5.78
C LEU A 35 -11.09 -26.76 -7.00
N ALA A 36 -10.55 -25.56 -7.14
CA ALA A 36 -10.78 -24.72 -8.31
C ALA A 36 -10.29 -25.38 -9.60
N GLN A 37 -9.14 -26.02 -9.55
CA GLN A 37 -8.59 -26.73 -10.69
C GLN A 37 -9.46 -27.96 -11.06
N SER A 38 -10.02 -28.68 -10.10
CA SER A 38 -10.91 -29.82 -10.35
C SER A 38 -12.23 -29.44 -11.04
N LEU A 39 -12.67 -28.19 -10.87
CA LEU A 39 -13.85 -27.66 -11.55
C LEU A 39 -13.56 -27.20 -12.97
N THR A 40 -12.28 -27.00 -13.32
CA THR A 40 -11.88 -26.37 -14.59
C THR A 40 -12.12 -27.29 -15.76
N PRO A 41 -12.97 -26.93 -16.74
CA PRO A 41 -13.23 -27.76 -17.90
C PRO A 41 -12.00 -27.82 -18.84
N LEU A 42 -11.88 -28.91 -19.60
CA LEU A 42 -10.83 -29.06 -20.59
C LEU A 42 -10.96 -28.09 -21.77
N SER A 43 -12.18 -27.68 -22.10
CA SER A 43 -12.47 -26.70 -23.15
C SER A 43 -13.05 -25.43 -22.53
N ARG A 44 -12.74 -24.27 -23.12
CA ARG A 44 -13.26 -22.95 -22.67
C ARG A 44 -12.93 -22.62 -21.21
N ALA A 45 -11.78 -23.06 -20.70
CA ALA A 45 -11.34 -22.81 -19.33
C ALA A 45 -11.28 -21.31 -18.99
N GLY A 46 -10.93 -20.46 -19.95
CA GLY A 46 -10.93 -18.99 -19.77
C GLY A 46 -12.32 -18.41 -19.54
N ASP A 47 -13.33 -18.85 -20.30
CA ASP A 47 -14.72 -18.41 -20.14
C ASP A 47 -15.28 -18.89 -18.79
N PHE A 48 -14.91 -20.08 -18.37
CA PHE A 48 -15.31 -20.61 -17.07
C PHE A 48 -14.68 -19.81 -15.91
N ALA A 49 -13.40 -19.46 -16.02
CA ALA A 49 -12.76 -18.60 -15.04
C ALA A 49 -13.42 -17.22 -14.96
N GLN A 50 -13.75 -16.62 -16.11
CA GLN A 50 -14.48 -15.35 -16.17
C GLN A 50 -15.85 -15.48 -15.51
N ALA A 51 -16.61 -16.53 -15.84
CA ALA A 51 -17.93 -16.78 -15.25
C ALA A 51 -17.87 -16.91 -13.71
N LEU A 52 -16.84 -17.56 -13.17
CA LEU A 52 -16.64 -17.66 -11.71
C LEU A 52 -16.28 -16.30 -11.08
N MET A 53 -15.48 -15.48 -11.74
CA MET A 53 -15.17 -14.12 -11.29
C MET A 53 -16.44 -13.26 -11.27
N ASP A 54 -17.25 -13.32 -12.34
CA ASP A 54 -18.51 -12.59 -12.45
C ASP A 54 -19.52 -13.06 -11.40
N LEU A 55 -19.64 -14.36 -11.20
CA LEU A 55 -20.47 -14.94 -10.12
C LEU A 55 -20.04 -14.41 -8.75
N GLY A 56 -18.73 -14.36 -8.49
CA GLY A 56 -18.17 -13.82 -7.26
C GLY A 56 -18.43 -12.33 -7.07
N THR A 57 -18.46 -11.56 -8.15
CA THR A 57 -18.65 -10.11 -8.11
C THR A 57 -20.13 -9.75 -7.96
N MET A 58 -21.05 -10.44 -8.67
CA MET A 58 -22.44 -10.04 -8.78
C MET A 58 -23.37 -10.78 -7.83
N ILE A 59 -23.10 -12.06 -7.57
CA ILE A 59 -24.02 -12.96 -6.84
C ILE A 59 -23.41 -13.44 -5.53
N CYS A 60 -22.25 -14.11 -5.60
CA CYS A 60 -21.57 -14.65 -4.43
C CYS A 60 -20.69 -13.57 -3.75
N THR A 61 -21.29 -12.44 -3.44
CA THR A 61 -20.65 -11.25 -2.87
C THR A 61 -20.07 -11.51 -1.47
N PRO A 62 -19.07 -10.70 -1.00
CA PRO A 62 -18.47 -10.86 0.33
C PRO A 62 -19.49 -10.77 1.48
N ARG A 63 -20.45 -9.87 1.35
CA ARG A 63 -21.51 -9.66 2.35
C ARG A 63 -22.86 -9.87 1.68
N ARG A 64 -23.80 -10.54 2.39
CA ARG A 64 -25.17 -10.80 1.92
C ARG A 64 -25.21 -11.35 0.48
N PRO A 65 -24.62 -12.57 0.24
CA PRO A 65 -24.64 -13.16 -1.10
C PRO A 65 -26.07 -13.46 -1.53
N ALA A 66 -26.37 -13.20 -2.82
CA ALA A 66 -27.69 -13.43 -3.40
C ALA A 66 -27.88 -14.93 -3.76
N CYS A 67 -27.81 -15.83 -2.77
CA CYS A 67 -27.86 -17.28 -2.97
C CYS A 67 -29.12 -17.76 -3.69
N GLY A 68 -30.24 -17.05 -3.57
CA GLY A 68 -31.48 -17.36 -4.27
C GLY A 68 -31.36 -17.28 -5.79
N LEU A 69 -30.44 -16.45 -6.32
CA LEU A 69 -30.17 -16.25 -7.75
C LEU A 69 -28.97 -17.06 -8.25
N CYS A 70 -28.28 -17.79 -7.37
CA CYS A 70 -27.03 -18.45 -7.69
C CYS A 70 -27.26 -19.76 -8.49
N PRO A 71 -26.68 -19.92 -9.68
CA PRO A 71 -26.81 -21.15 -10.46
C PRO A 71 -26.12 -22.36 -9.79
N LEU A 72 -25.17 -22.14 -8.89
CA LEU A 72 -24.50 -23.19 -8.12
C LEU A 72 -25.24 -23.56 -6.81
N ARG A 73 -26.36 -22.93 -6.54
CA ARG A 73 -27.14 -23.16 -5.30
C ARG A 73 -27.41 -24.64 -4.97
N PRO A 74 -27.80 -25.50 -5.94
CA PRO A 74 -28.16 -26.89 -5.61
C PRO A 74 -26.99 -27.71 -5.06
N GLY A 75 -25.76 -27.38 -5.47
CA GLY A 75 -24.53 -28.09 -5.06
C GLY A 75 -23.69 -27.32 -4.03
N CYS A 76 -24.18 -26.21 -3.48
CA CYS A 76 -23.38 -25.37 -2.60
C CYS A 76 -23.40 -25.87 -1.15
N ALA A 77 -22.33 -26.56 -0.74
CA ALA A 77 -22.19 -27.09 0.62
C ALA A 77 -22.17 -25.99 1.69
N GLY A 78 -21.54 -24.85 1.41
CA GLY A 78 -21.52 -23.72 2.34
C GLY A 78 -22.91 -23.12 2.59
N LEU A 79 -23.77 -23.09 1.56
CA LEU A 79 -25.16 -22.68 1.76
C LEU A 79 -25.95 -23.73 2.58
N ALA A 80 -25.82 -25.02 2.23
CA ALA A 80 -26.49 -26.09 2.93
C ALA A 80 -26.13 -26.15 4.43
N GLN A 81 -24.92 -25.76 4.79
CA GLN A 81 -24.41 -25.70 6.16
C GLN A 81 -24.61 -24.33 6.85
N GLY A 82 -25.26 -23.35 6.21
CA GLY A 82 -25.45 -22.03 6.78
C GLY A 82 -24.18 -21.17 6.83
N LEU A 83 -23.11 -21.56 6.11
CA LEU A 83 -21.79 -20.91 6.15
C LEU A 83 -21.57 -19.90 5.04
N ALA A 84 -22.56 -19.67 4.15
CA ALA A 84 -22.39 -18.83 2.96
C ALA A 84 -21.98 -17.38 3.27
N GLU A 85 -22.37 -16.82 4.41
CA GLU A 85 -22.03 -15.44 4.78
C GLU A 85 -20.66 -15.31 5.46
N VAL A 86 -20.17 -16.39 6.09
CA VAL A 86 -18.95 -16.34 6.90
C VAL A 86 -17.71 -16.88 6.17
N LEU A 87 -17.90 -17.73 5.15
CA LEU A 87 -16.79 -18.26 4.36
C LEU A 87 -16.34 -17.29 3.24
N PRO A 88 -15.03 -17.27 2.91
CA PRO A 88 -13.93 -18.02 3.56
C PRO A 88 -13.58 -17.42 4.92
N TYR A 89 -13.26 -18.29 5.88
CA TYR A 89 -12.71 -17.82 7.14
C TYR A 89 -11.35 -17.14 6.90
N ARG A 90 -11.09 -16.09 7.67
CA ARG A 90 -9.80 -15.40 7.68
C ARG A 90 -9.16 -15.60 9.03
N GLY A 91 -7.94 -16.13 9.02
CA GLY A 91 -7.12 -16.16 10.23
C GLY A 91 -6.81 -14.74 10.73
N GLU A 92 -6.31 -14.67 11.94
CA GLU A 92 -5.83 -13.39 12.48
C GLU A 92 -4.85 -12.74 11.52
N LYS A 93 -5.07 -11.46 11.28
CA LYS A 93 -4.22 -10.71 10.37
C LYS A 93 -2.89 -10.47 11.06
N ALA A 94 -1.84 -11.17 10.60
CA ALA A 94 -0.50 -10.94 11.11
C ALA A 94 -0.19 -9.44 11.12
N GLU A 95 0.39 -8.97 12.21
CA GLU A 95 0.81 -7.58 12.34
C GLU A 95 1.86 -7.27 11.26
N ARG A 96 1.63 -6.20 10.52
CA ARG A 96 2.55 -5.84 9.44
C ARG A 96 3.83 -5.29 10.04
N PRO A 97 5.01 -5.80 9.65
CA PRO A 97 6.27 -5.21 10.10
C PRO A 97 6.32 -3.72 9.72
N VAL A 98 6.91 -2.93 10.60
CA VAL A 98 7.10 -1.49 10.37
C VAL A 98 8.48 -1.29 9.75
N ARG A 99 8.54 -0.56 8.65
CA ARG A 99 9.79 -0.07 8.06
C ARG A 99 9.88 1.43 8.23
N ARG A 100 11.08 1.90 8.50
CA ARG A 100 11.37 3.31 8.79
C ARG A 100 12.46 3.82 7.87
N GLY A 101 12.36 5.09 7.51
CA GLY A 101 13.36 5.75 6.67
C GLY A 101 13.23 7.26 6.73
N ALA A 102 14.03 7.92 5.91
CA ALA A 102 14.02 9.36 5.72
C ALA A 102 13.83 9.70 4.25
N ALA A 103 13.07 10.76 3.97
CA ALA A 103 12.91 11.32 2.64
C ALA A 103 13.43 12.76 2.63
N PHE A 104 14.17 13.12 1.59
CA PHE A 104 14.86 14.40 1.45
C PHE A 104 14.22 15.20 0.31
N VAL A 105 13.49 16.24 0.67
CA VAL A 105 12.83 17.12 -0.31
C VAL A 105 13.68 18.37 -0.50
N VAL A 106 14.29 18.47 -1.67
CA VAL A 106 15.10 19.62 -2.08
C VAL A 106 14.24 20.54 -2.93
N LEU A 107 14.09 21.78 -2.50
CA LEU A 107 13.39 22.84 -3.21
C LEU A 107 14.42 23.85 -3.73
N ARG A 108 14.49 24.00 -5.04
CA ARG A 108 15.36 24.99 -5.69
C ARG A 108 14.64 26.33 -5.79
N GLN A 109 15.41 27.44 -5.83
CA GLN A 109 14.88 28.81 -5.82
C GLN A 109 13.88 29.12 -6.95
N ASP A 110 13.97 28.43 -8.10
CA ASP A 110 13.00 28.55 -9.20
C ASP A 110 11.69 27.78 -8.97
N GLY A 111 11.54 27.15 -7.81
CA GLY A 111 10.37 26.35 -7.45
C GLY A 111 10.41 24.91 -7.95
N ALA A 112 11.53 24.45 -8.52
CA ALA A 112 11.70 23.06 -8.91
C ALA A 112 12.05 22.18 -7.70
N VAL A 113 11.59 20.93 -7.73
CA VAL A 113 11.86 19.91 -6.71
C VAL A 113 12.72 18.80 -7.32
N LEU A 114 13.72 18.35 -6.57
CA LEU A 114 14.56 17.23 -6.98
C LEU A 114 13.79 15.92 -6.87
N LEU A 115 13.69 15.20 -7.98
CA LEU A 115 13.17 13.83 -8.02
C LEU A 115 14.22 12.90 -8.58
N ARG A 116 14.27 11.68 -8.03
CA ARG A 116 15.17 10.61 -8.46
C ARG A 116 14.34 9.44 -8.99
N GLN A 117 14.75 8.83 -10.09
CA GLN A 117 14.16 7.59 -10.57
C GLN A 117 14.65 6.41 -9.73
N ARG A 118 13.74 5.62 -9.21
CA ARG A 118 14.07 4.39 -8.51
C ARG A 118 14.67 3.35 -9.47
N PRO A 119 15.50 2.40 -8.99
CA PRO A 119 15.93 1.27 -9.80
C PRO A 119 14.75 0.59 -10.48
N LEU A 120 14.91 0.09 -11.69
CA LEU A 120 13.84 -0.55 -12.47
C LEU A 120 13.26 -1.79 -11.78
N LYS A 121 14.09 -2.49 -11.00
CA LYS A 121 13.68 -3.68 -10.23
C LYS A 121 13.35 -3.32 -8.79
N GLY A 122 12.42 -4.09 -8.19
CA GLY A 122 12.03 -3.94 -6.78
C GLY A 122 10.78 -3.09 -6.57
N LEU A 123 10.51 -2.79 -5.31
CA LEU A 123 9.29 -2.06 -4.91
C LEU A 123 9.27 -0.64 -5.51
N LEU A 124 8.18 -0.28 -6.18
CA LEU A 124 7.99 0.98 -6.89
C LEU A 124 9.07 1.22 -7.97
N GLY A 125 9.56 0.15 -8.60
CA GLY A 125 10.62 0.22 -9.61
C GLY A 125 10.29 1.14 -10.77
N GLY A 126 11.28 1.93 -11.21
CA GLY A 126 11.17 2.89 -12.31
C GLY A 126 10.37 4.16 -12.01
N MET A 127 9.62 4.23 -10.91
CA MET A 127 8.87 5.41 -10.50
C MET A 127 9.79 6.49 -9.91
N LEU A 128 9.26 7.70 -9.79
CA LEU A 128 9.98 8.82 -9.21
C LEU A 128 9.77 8.91 -7.70
N GLU A 129 10.80 9.37 -7.02
CA GLU A 129 10.76 9.67 -5.59
C GLU A 129 11.57 10.94 -5.25
N PRO A 130 11.27 11.69 -4.19
CA PRO A 130 12.28 12.48 -3.52
C PRO A 130 13.40 11.54 -3.05
N PRO A 131 14.69 11.89 -3.18
CA PRO A 131 15.77 11.06 -2.65
C PRO A 131 15.49 10.59 -1.23
N SER A 132 15.75 9.33 -0.93
CA SER A 132 15.40 8.72 0.35
C SER A 132 16.48 7.76 0.83
N SER A 133 16.58 7.56 2.14
CA SER A 133 17.37 6.49 2.75
C SER A 133 16.76 5.11 2.49
N PRO A 134 17.48 4.02 2.72
CA PRO A 134 16.89 2.69 2.79
C PRO A 134 15.75 2.61 3.83
N TRP A 135 14.74 1.77 3.56
CA TRP A 135 13.61 1.53 4.46
C TRP A 135 13.88 0.26 5.30
N LEU A 136 14.31 0.47 6.53
CA LEU A 136 14.76 -0.57 7.45
C LEU A 136 13.76 -0.78 8.59
N GLU A 137 13.88 -1.88 9.33
CA GLU A 137 13.06 -2.11 10.52
C GLU A 137 13.37 -1.12 11.63
N ALA A 138 14.65 -0.80 11.82
CA ALA A 138 15.07 0.26 12.72
C ALA A 138 15.09 1.62 12.03
N ALA A 139 14.71 2.66 12.76
CA ALA A 139 14.85 4.03 12.26
C ALA A 139 16.34 4.36 12.04
N PRO A 140 16.70 4.98 10.90
CA PRO A 140 18.09 5.36 10.67
C PRO A 140 18.53 6.37 11.73
N ALA A 141 19.72 6.14 12.32
CA ALA A 141 20.32 7.09 13.24
C ALA A 141 20.58 8.43 12.52
N LYS A 142 20.41 9.56 13.21
CA LYS A 142 20.58 10.90 12.61
C LYS A 142 21.95 11.07 11.94
N ALA A 143 23.01 10.55 12.56
CA ALA A 143 24.36 10.57 12.00
C ALA A 143 24.49 9.77 10.69
N ALA A 144 23.73 8.67 10.52
CA ALA A 144 23.74 7.89 9.30
C ALA A 144 22.98 8.55 8.14
N LEU A 145 22.15 9.55 8.41
CA LEU A 145 21.39 10.26 7.38
C LEU A 145 22.29 11.09 6.48
N SER A 146 23.45 11.58 6.98
CA SER A 146 24.41 12.36 6.19
C SER A 146 24.87 11.64 4.92
N GLN A 147 24.98 10.30 4.96
CA GLN A 147 25.36 9.47 3.82
C GLN A 147 24.30 9.42 2.71
N HIS A 148 23.10 9.92 2.96
CA HIS A 148 21.97 9.87 2.03
C HIS A 148 21.49 11.24 1.58
N LEU A 149 22.16 12.32 2.05
CA LEU A 149 21.79 13.68 1.69
C LEU A 149 22.08 13.94 0.21
N PRO A 150 21.10 14.38 -0.58
CA PRO A 150 21.28 14.59 -2.00
C PRO A 150 22.03 15.89 -2.36
N VAL A 151 22.14 16.81 -1.42
CA VAL A 151 22.84 18.09 -1.56
C VAL A 151 23.45 18.48 -0.22
N GLU A 152 24.51 19.28 -0.26
CA GLU A 152 25.04 19.96 0.92
C GLU A 152 24.21 21.23 1.16
N ALA A 153 23.40 21.21 2.21
CA ALA A 153 22.51 22.32 2.55
C ALA A 153 22.12 22.26 4.03
N GLU A 154 21.49 23.31 4.52
CA GLU A 154 20.83 23.30 5.80
C GLU A 154 19.50 22.54 5.73
N TRP A 155 19.42 21.43 6.48
CA TRP A 155 18.26 20.54 6.47
C TRP A 155 17.35 20.79 7.67
N ARG A 156 16.08 21.07 7.38
CA ARG A 156 15.04 21.21 8.37
C ARG A 156 14.23 19.91 8.45
N GLU A 157 14.19 19.27 9.62
CA GLU A 157 13.27 18.15 9.87
C GLU A 157 11.83 18.66 9.93
N MET A 158 10.95 18.08 9.13
CA MET A 158 9.54 18.43 9.11
C MET A 158 8.82 17.72 10.27
N PRO A 159 7.97 18.39 11.04
CA PRO A 159 7.24 17.79 12.15
C PRO A 159 6.30 16.67 11.70
N GLY A 160 6.25 15.58 12.47
CA GLY A 160 5.41 14.42 12.19
C GLY A 160 6.05 13.42 11.25
N LEU A 161 5.29 12.40 10.87
CA LEU A 161 5.71 11.31 10.00
C LEU A 161 4.77 11.20 8.81
N VAL A 162 5.29 10.72 7.68
CA VAL A 162 4.48 10.26 6.57
C VAL A 162 4.32 8.75 6.69
N GLU A 163 3.08 8.32 6.93
CA GLU A 163 2.73 6.91 7.02
C GLU A 163 2.10 6.41 5.72
N HIS A 164 2.50 5.20 5.33
CA HIS A 164 1.91 4.50 4.20
C HIS A 164 1.84 2.99 4.45
N ILE A 165 0.70 2.40 4.13
CA ILE A 165 0.46 0.96 4.31
C ILE A 165 0.63 0.29 2.95
N PHE A 166 1.66 -0.55 2.85
CA PHE A 166 1.84 -1.50 1.75
C PHE A 166 1.16 -2.84 2.08
N THR A 167 1.08 -3.72 1.10
CA THR A 167 0.50 -5.06 1.30
C THR A 167 1.19 -5.83 2.42
N HIS A 168 2.54 -5.75 2.49
CA HIS A 168 3.35 -6.59 3.38
C HIS A 168 3.98 -5.85 4.56
N PHE A 169 3.95 -4.51 4.60
CA PHE A 169 4.53 -3.72 5.69
C PHE A 169 3.89 -2.34 5.80
N ARG A 170 4.07 -1.69 6.94
CA ARG A 170 3.78 -0.27 7.16
C ARG A 170 5.08 0.53 7.04
N LEU A 171 5.06 1.62 6.30
CA LEU A 171 6.18 2.53 6.15
C LEU A 171 5.96 3.81 6.96
N GLU A 172 6.98 4.20 7.72
CA GLU A 172 7.05 5.45 8.46
C GLU A 172 8.26 6.25 7.94
N LEU A 173 8.03 7.41 7.36
CA LEU A 173 9.10 8.28 6.83
C LEU A 173 9.18 9.59 7.61
N LYS A 174 10.37 9.88 8.13
CA LYS A 174 10.76 11.24 8.49
C LYS A 174 11.04 12.03 7.23
N VAL A 175 10.56 13.26 7.18
CA VAL A 175 10.75 14.12 6.01
C VAL A 175 11.66 15.27 6.38
N TYR A 176 12.69 15.47 5.57
CA TYR A 176 13.63 16.58 5.66
C TYR A 176 13.48 17.48 4.45
N ARG A 177 13.53 18.79 4.67
CA ARG A 177 13.46 19.79 3.60
C ARG A 177 14.68 20.66 3.62
N ALA A 178 15.23 20.95 2.42
CA ALA A 178 16.24 21.97 2.20
C ALA A 178 15.83 22.88 1.05
N GLU A 179 16.27 24.13 1.10
CA GLU A 179 16.14 25.11 0.03
C GLU A 179 17.54 25.46 -0.49
N ILE A 180 17.69 25.50 -1.81
CA ILE A 180 19.00 25.70 -2.44
C ILE A 180 18.93 26.71 -3.59
N GLY A 181 20.08 27.27 -3.94
CA GLY A 181 20.26 28.08 -5.14
C GLY A 181 20.24 27.28 -6.43
N LEU A 182 20.31 27.97 -7.56
CA LEU A 182 20.28 27.35 -8.89
C LEU A 182 21.52 26.48 -9.17
N ASP A 183 22.68 26.88 -8.63
CA ASP A 183 24.00 26.31 -8.93
C ASP A 183 24.44 25.23 -7.92
N ALA A 184 23.57 24.83 -7.01
CA ALA A 184 23.91 23.83 -6.00
C ALA A 184 24.18 22.45 -6.63
N ALA A 185 25.33 21.89 -6.32
CA ALA A 185 25.77 20.60 -6.82
C ALA A 185 25.04 19.44 -6.08
N LEU A 186 24.71 18.40 -6.82
CA LEU A 186 24.20 17.15 -6.25
C LEU A 186 25.36 16.32 -5.72
N THR A 187 25.17 15.67 -4.57
CA THR A 187 26.11 14.68 -4.03
C THR A 187 26.04 13.36 -4.79
N ALA A 188 27.03 12.50 -4.63
CA ALA A 188 26.99 11.13 -5.16
C ALA A 188 25.81 10.31 -4.58
N ALA A 189 25.40 10.61 -3.35
CA ALA A 189 24.25 9.94 -2.70
C ALA A 189 22.91 10.21 -3.41
N ALA A 190 22.79 11.31 -4.14
CA ALA A 190 21.63 11.60 -4.97
C ALA A 190 21.49 10.62 -6.14
N ALA A 191 22.59 10.01 -6.61
CA ALA A 191 22.70 9.35 -7.91
C ALA A 191 22.28 10.31 -9.05
N PRO A 192 23.09 11.34 -9.33
CA PRO A 192 22.73 12.47 -10.20
C PRO A 192 22.23 12.06 -11.58
N GLU A 193 22.76 10.96 -12.13
CA GLU A 193 22.40 10.39 -13.43
C GLU A 193 20.93 9.93 -13.51
N ARG A 194 20.30 9.72 -12.36
CA ARG A 194 18.88 9.33 -12.23
C ARG A 194 18.01 10.45 -11.72
N CYS A 195 18.61 11.63 -11.44
CA CYS A 195 17.90 12.78 -10.91
C CYS A 195 17.38 13.70 -12.00
N ARG A 196 16.27 14.37 -11.71
CA ARG A 196 15.74 15.45 -12.52
C ARG A 196 15.03 16.49 -11.66
N TRP A 197 15.06 17.72 -12.10
CA TRP A 197 14.32 18.81 -11.52
C TRP A 197 12.93 18.88 -12.15
N VAL A 198 11.88 18.88 -11.32
CA VAL A 198 10.51 19.00 -11.75
C VAL A 198 9.87 20.18 -11.04
N HIS A 199 9.32 21.11 -11.79
CA HIS A 199 8.70 22.29 -11.20
C HIS A 199 7.46 21.89 -10.38
N ARG A 200 7.18 22.58 -9.28
CA ARG A 200 6.07 22.26 -8.38
C ARG A 200 4.73 22.17 -9.09
N ARG A 201 4.47 23.02 -10.09
CA ARG A 201 3.26 23.00 -10.90
C ARG A 201 3.08 21.71 -11.71
N ASP A 202 4.19 21.07 -12.11
CA ASP A 202 4.21 19.92 -13.01
C ASP A 202 4.33 18.57 -12.24
N LEU A 203 4.37 18.61 -10.89
CA LEU A 203 4.45 17.41 -10.05
C LEU A 203 3.25 16.46 -10.21
N HIS A 204 2.11 16.96 -10.65
CA HIS A 204 0.92 16.16 -10.88
C HIS A 204 1.07 15.21 -12.09
N GLU A 205 1.89 15.57 -13.07
CA GLU A 205 2.22 14.76 -14.25
C GLU A 205 3.34 13.74 -13.98
N ALA A 206 4.09 13.93 -12.89
CA ALA A 206 5.19 13.06 -12.57
C ALA A 206 4.71 11.66 -12.13
N ALA A 207 5.41 10.62 -12.57
CA ALA A 207 5.13 9.22 -12.21
C ALA A 207 5.49 8.93 -10.73
N LEU A 208 4.79 9.60 -9.82
CA LEU A 208 4.99 9.53 -8.38
C LEU A 208 4.04 8.51 -7.75
N PRO A 209 4.53 7.54 -6.96
CA PRO A 209 3.67 6.70 -6.13
C PRO A 209 2.91 7.53 -5.09
N SER A 210 1.78 7.01 -4.62
CA SER A 210 0.95 7.68 -3.62
C SER A 210 1.71 8.06 -2.34
N VAL A 211 2.64 7.22 -1.89
CA VAL A 211 3.50 7.52 -0.74
C VAL A 211 4.39 8.74 -0.99
N MET A 212 4.96 8.88 -2.19
CA MET A 212 5.83 10.01 -2.52
C MET A 212 5.05 11.31 -2.75
N ARG A 213 3.82 11.21 -3.25
CA ARG A 213 2.90 12.35 -3.25
C ARG A 213 2.59 12.84 -1.84
N LYS A 214 2.41 11.93 -0.86
CA LYS A 214 2.25 12.29 0.56
C LYS A 214 3.50 12.98 1.11
N VAL A 215 4.69 12.47 0.80
CA VAL A 215 5.97 13.09 1.22
C VAL A 215 6.09 14.53 0.70
N LEU A 216 5.83 14.72 -0.59
CA LEU A 216 5.90 16.05 -1.19
C LEU A 216 4.84 17.00 -0.62
N ALA A 217 3.61 16.52 -0.46
CA ALA A 217 2.56 17.32 0.18
C ALA A 217 2.96 17.73 1.59
N HIS A 218 3.51 16.81 2.39
CA HIS A 218 3.97 17.05 3.76
C HIS A 218 5.09 18.11 3.82
N ALA A 219 6.06 18.05 2.90
CA ALA A 219 7.18 18.98 2.86
C ALA A 219 6.81 20.36 2.28
N LEU A 220 5.88 20.41 1.32
CA LEU A 220 5.56 21.61 0.56
C LEU A 220 4.32 22.36 1.05
N GLU A 221 3.58 21.77 2.01
CA GLU A 221 2.41 22.41 2.60
C GLU A 221 2.82 23.68 3.39
N PRO A 222 2.09 24.79 3.25
CA PRO A 222 2.32 25.98 4.06
C PRO A 222 2.26 25.69 5.56
N GLU A 223 3.16 26.25 6.32
CA GLU A 223 3.29 26.02 7.78
C GLU A 223 1.99 26.25 8.55
N ALA A 224 1.23 27.28 8.17
CA ALA A 224 -0.06 27.62 8.78
C ALA A 224 -1.13 26.53 8.61
N ARG A 225 -1.16 25.81 7.47
CA ARG A 225 -2.08 24.68 7.26
C ARG A 225 -1.64 23.45 8.05
N ARG A 226 -0.33 23.22 8.14
CA ARG A 226 0.25 22.09 8.83
C ARG A 226 0.00 22.16 10.34
N LEU A 227 0.21 23.31 10.96
CA LEU A 227 -0.04 23.53 12.39
C LEU A 227 -1.51 23.28 12.77
N LYS A 228 -2.46 23.68 11.93
CA LYS A 228 -3.88 23.37 12.11
C LYS A 228 -4.18 21.87 12.09
N ARG A 229 -3.54 21.10 11.20
CA ARG A 229 -3.72 19.64 11.11
C ARG A 229 -3.15 18.90 12.32
N VAL A 230 -1.98 19.32 12.82
CA VAL A 230 -1.35 18.70 14.00
C VAL A 230 -2.21 18.96 15.25
N ALA A 231 -2.73 20.19 15.42
CA ALA A 231 -3.62 20.52 16.52
C ALA A 231 -4.95 19.71 16.51
N GLN A 232 -5.46 19.38 15.33
CA GLN A 232 -6.69 18.56 15.19
C GLN A 232 -6.44 17.04 15.33
N ALA A 233 -5.21 16.58 15.20
CA ALA A 233 -4.82 15.16 15.32
C ALA A 233 -4.43 14.75 16.75
N SER A 234 -4.30 15.69 17.69
CA SER A 234 -4.05 15.37 19.10
C SER A 234 -5.32 14.79 19.72
N PRO A 235 -5.29 13.56 20.30
CA PRO A 235 -6.46 12.99 20.96
C PRO A 235 -6.85 13.88 22.15
N ALA A 236 -8.16 14.13 22.27
CA ALA A 236 -8.72 14.83 23.44
C ALA A 236 -8.31 14.08 24.72
N PRO A 237 -7.97 14.81 25.81
CA PRO A 237 -7.64 14.16 27.07
C PRO A 237 -8.83 13.35 27.55
N SER A 238 -8.58 12.08 27.87
CA SER A 238 -9.58 11.17 28.41
C SER A 238 -10.21 11.79 29.67
N PRO A 239 -11.54 11.74 29.86
CA PRO A 239 -12.18 12.27 31.05
C PRO A 239 -11.70 11.49 32.28
N VAL A 240 -11.09 12.18 33.20
CA VAL A 240 -10.72 11.66 34.53
C VAL A 240 -12.01 11.29 35.25
N THR A 241 -12.31 10.01 35.36
CA THR A 241 -13.36 9.50 36.24
C THR A 241 -13.00 9.80 37.67
N ARG A 242 -13.61 10.84 38.24
CA ARG A 242 -13.61 11.04 39.68
C ARG A 242 -14.42 9.88 40.29
N ARG A 243 -13.72 8.97 40.95
CA ARG A 243 -14.35 8.08 41.92
C ARG A 243 -14.72 8.94 43.15
N SER A 244 -16.01 9.11 43.37
CA SER A 244 -16.57 9.59 44.63
C SER A 244 -16.43 8.48 45.68
N ALA A 245 -15.88 8.88 46.83
CA ALA A 245 -15.84 8.10 48.05
C ALA A 245 -17.22 7.92 48.65
#